data_4b7606f851e047283889d04c420764b1
#
_entry.id   4b7606f851e047283889d04c420764b1
#
_cell.length_a   1.000
_cell.length_b   1.000
_cell.length_c   1.000
_cell.angle_alpha   90.00
_cell.angle_beta   90.00
_cell.angle_gamma   90.00
#
_symmetry.space_group_name_H-M   'P 1'
#
loop_
_entity.id
_entity.type
_entity.pdbx_description
1 polymer ?
#
loop_
_entity_poly.entity_id
_entity_poly.type
_entity_poly.pdbx_seq_one_letter_code
_entity_poly.pdbx_strand_id
1 'polypeptide(L)'
;MAIETKEITFEREIEYSLLDHGGYIKGNPRDYNREFAVDTKLLFRFLQESQPAEWAKLCKKHGDDVETGFLKKLYRDLDTHGMLYVFRHGIVDAPAKLSMCFFKPASGMNQTSQALYEKNILSITRQVHYSLKNENSIDVVLFINGLPVATLELKNPATGQTVENAKHQYMKDRDPRELLLSFKSRCLVHFAVDTDEVWMTTKLDGINTYFLPFNKGNNGGKGNPVGSGTYRTSYLWDEVLQKDSLLDIVQRFIHLQEDKKNPKKSVMIFPRYHQLDVVRKLVADVYEHGTGR
;
A
#
# COMPACT_ATOMS: atom_id res chain seq x y z
N MET A 1 -12.17 -2.27 28.55
CA MET A 1 -13.35 -1.70 27.82
C MET A 1 -13.13 -0.25 27.31
N ALA A 2 -12.77 0.76 28.12
CA ALA A 2 -12.59 2.14 27.62
C ALA A 2 -11.35 2.37 26.73
N ILE A 3 -10.30 1.58 26.91
CA ILE A 3 -9.04 1.67 26.16
C ILE A 3 -9.22 1.14 24.73
N GLU A 4 -9.78 -0.06 24.62
CA GLU A 4 -10.06 -0.74 23.35
C GLU A 4 -11.03 0.05 22.45
N THR A 5 -11.97 0.79 23.02
CA THR A 5 -12.94 1.62 22.30
C THR A 5 -12.28 2.79 21.54
N LYS A 6 -11.19 3.37 22.05
CA LYS A 6 -10.52 4.54 21.46
C LYS A 6 -9.61 4.17 20.27
N GLU A 7 -8.92 3.03 20.35
CA GLU A 7 -8.11 2.52 19.24
C GLU A 7 -9.02 2.08 18.07
N ILE A 8 -10.10 1.37 18.37
CA ILE A 8 -11.14 1.00 17.38
C ILE A 8 -11.77 2.24 16.74
N THR A 9 -11.94 3.34 17.49
CA THR A 9 -12.47 4.59 16.94
C THR A 9 -11.48 5.21 15.95
N PHE A 10 -10.19 5.19 16.25
CA PHE A 10 -9.14 5.68 15.37
C PHE A 10 -9.05 4.88 14.06
N GLU A 11 -9.07 3.54 14.15
CA GLU A 11 -9.15 2.67 12.97
C GLU A 11 -10.39 2.96 12.11
N ARG A 12 -11.54 3.16 12.76
CA ARG A 12 -12.81 3.45 12.06
C ARG A 12 -12.80 4.79 11.35
N GLU A 13 -12.15 5.79 11.93
CA GLU A 13 -12.02 7.10 11.31
C GLU A 13 -11.19 7.02 10.02
N ILE A 14 -10.06 6.32 10.06
CA ILE A 14 -9.22 6.07 8.88
C ILE A 14 -10.02 5.30 7.81
N GLU A 15 -10.70 4.22 8.22
CA GLU A 15 -11.56 3.45 7.30
C GLU A 15 -12.63 4.33 6.69
N TYR A 16 -13.35 5.12 7.50
CA TYR A 16 -14.41 6.01 7.03
C TYR A 16 -13.91 7.04 6.01
N SER A 17 -12.82 7.74 6.32
CA SER A 17 -12.23 8.75 5.42
C SER A 17 -11.84 8.13 4.07
N LEU A 18 -11.16 7.00 4.07
CA LEU A 18 -10.75 6.33 2.82
C LEU A 18 -11.93 5.79 2.02
N LEU A 19 -13.02 5.35 2.67
CA LEU A 19 -14.24 4.89 2.00
C LEU A 19 -15.06 6.05 1.44
N ASP A 20 -15.20 7.15 2.18
CA ASP A 20 -16.06 8.26 1.82
C ASP A 20 -15.47 9.09 0.66
N HIS A 21 -14.21 9.45 0.74
CA HIS A 21 -13.55 10.31 -0.26
C HIS A 21 -12.16 9.84 -0.72
N GLY A 22 -11.63 8.76 -0.14
CA GLY A 22 -10.32 8.20 -0.53
C GLY A 22 -10.33 7.37 -1.81
N GLY A 23 -11.50 7.00 -2.32
CA GLY A 23 -11.67 6.15 -3.50
C GLY A 23 -11.43 4.66 -3.21
N TYR A 24 -11.63 4.24 -1.97
CA TYR A 24 -11.51 2.86 -1.53
C TYR A 24 -12.87 2.18 -1.37
N ILE A 25 -12.85 0.85 -1.44
CA ILE A 25 -13.94 0.00 -0.97
C ILE A 25 -13.52 -0.71 0.32
N LYS A 26 -14.49 -1.13 1.11
CA LYS A 26 -14.26 -1.94 2.29
C LYS A 26 -13.88 -3.36 1.88
N GLY A 27 -12.69 -3.81 2.31
CA GLY A 27 -12.26 -5.19 2.17
C GLY A 27 -12.86 -6.09 3.26
N ASN A 28 -12.81 -7.39 3.03
CA ASN A 28 -13.23 -8.39 3.99
C ASN A 28 -12.03 -9.24 4.40
N PRO A 29 -11.63 -9.28 5.69
CA PRO A 29 -10.47 -10.06 6.13
C PRO A 29 -10.59 -11.56 5.84
N ARG A 30 -11.80 -12.09 5.60
CA ARG A 30 -12.03 -13.49 5.22
C ARG A 30 -11.67 -13.79 3.77
N ASP A 31 -11.62 -12.77 2.91
CA ASP A 31 -11.25 -12.90 1.49
C ASP A 31 -9.72 -12.86 1.30
N TYR A 32 -8.98 -12.55 2.39
CA TYR A 32 -7.52 -12.57 2.39
C TYR A 32 -6.98 -13.99 2.48
N ASN A 33 -6.22 -14.37 1.47
CA ASN A 33 -5.53 -15.66 1.43
C ASN A 33 -4.14 -15.55 2.07
N ARG A 34 -3.95 -16.22 3.23
CA ARG A 34 -2.70 -16.17 4.00
C ARG A 34 -1.52 -16.84 3.29
N GLU A 35 -1.78 -17.87 2.44
CA GLU A 35 -0.76 -18.61 1.70
C GLU A 35 -0.09 -17.75 0.61
N PHE A 36 -0.88 -16.91 -0.06
CA PHE A 36 -0.39 -16.03 -1.13
C PHE A 36 -0.23 -14.57 -0.69
N ALA A 37 -0.75 -14.22 0.47
CA ALA A 37 -0.81 -12.85 1.02
C ALA A 37 -1.50 -11.86 0.07
N VAL A 38 -2.70 -12.21 -0.43
CA VAL A 38 -3.50 -11.41 -1.34
C VAL A 38 -4.99 -11.52 -1.00
N ASP A 39 -5.78 -10.51 -1.32
CA ASP A 39 -7.26 -10.61 -1.36
C ASP A 39 -7.63 -11.24 -2.70
N THR A 40 -7.91 -12.54 -2.70
CA THR A 40 -8.15 -13.30 -3.92
C THR A 40 -9.44 -12.88 -4.63
N LYS A 41 -10.46 -12.52 -3.89
CA LYS A 41 -11.74 -12.11 -4.46
C LYS A 41 -11.62 -10.80 -5.25
N LEU A 42 -10.97 -9.80 -4.68
CA LEU A 42 -10.73 -8.53 -5.36
C LEU A 42 -9.73 -8.66 -6.50
N LEU A 43 -8.73 -9.52 -6.37
CA LEU A 43 -7.75 -9.79 -7.41
C LEU A 43 -8.44 -10.37 -8.66
N PHE A 44 -9.20 -11.43 -8.51
CA PHE A 44 -9.87 -12.06 -9.66
C PHE A 44 -10.97 -11.19 -10.23
N ARG A 45 -11.73 -10.49 -9.40
CA ARG A 45 -12.69 -9.49 -9.86
C ARG A 45 -12.02 -8.45 -10.75
N PHE A 46 -10.91 -7.85 -10.31
CA PHE A 46 -10.16 -6.89 -11.11
C PHE A 46 -9.71 -7.45 -12.45
N LEU A 47 -9.10 -8.65 -12.47
CA LEU A 47 -8.62 -9.26 -13.70
C LEU A 47 -9.73 -9.56 -14.69
N GLN A 48 -10.87 -10.08 -14.20
CA GLN A 48 -12.01 -10.43 -15.04
C GLN A 48 -12.72 -9.20 -15.61
N GLU A 49 -12.93 -8.16 -14.79
CA GLU A 49 -13.65 -6.95 -15.21
C GLU A 49 -12.79 -6.01 -16.08
N SER A 50 -11.49 -5.96 -15.86
CA SER A 50 -10.61 -5.03 -16.57
C SER A 50 -9.95 -5.63 -17.82
N GLN A 51 -9.76 -6.96 -17.86
CA GLN A 51 -8.97 -7.65 -18.89
C GLN A 51 -9.64 -8.99 -19.33
N PRO A 52 -10.92 -8.99 -19.72
CA PRO A 52 -11.66 -10.23 -19.99
C PRO A 52 -11.04 -11.09 -21.09
N ALA A 53 -10.41 -10.46 -22.11
CA ALA A 53 -9.76 -11.20 -23.19
C ALA A 53 -8.50 -11.94 -22.70
N GLU A 54 -7.70 -11.32 -21.84
CA GLU A 54 -6.51 -11.96 -21.25
C GLU A 54 -6.91 -13.04 -20.23
N TRP A 55 -7.97 -12.79 -19.46
CA TRP A 55 -8.54 -13.77 -18.55
C TRP A 55 -9.02 -15.03 -19.30
N ALA A 56 -9.71 -14.87 -20.44
CA ALA A 56 -10.13 -15.99 -21.27
C ALA A 56 -8.96 -16.84 -21.78
N LYS A 57 -7.78 -16.23 -22.04
CA LYS A 57 -6.57 -16.99 -22.39
C LYS A 57 -6.05 -17.82 -21.20
N LEU A 58 -6.11 -17.29 -19.98
CA LEU A 58 -5.77 -18.04 -18.77
C LEU A 58 -6.72 -19.23 -18.54
N CYS A 59 -8.02 -19.01 -18.70
CA CYS A 59 -9.02 -20.07 -18.59
C CYS A 59 -8.74 -21.21 -19.60
N LYS A 60 -8.38 -20.88 -20.84
CA LYS A 60 -8.00 -21.88 -21.84
C LYS A 60 -6.72 -22.63 -21.47
N LYS A 61 -5.78 -21.97 -20.79
CA LYS A 61 -4.50 -22.56 -20.40
C LYS A 61 -4.62 -23.48 -19.18
N HIS A 62 -5.32 -23.02 -18.15
CA HIS A 62 -5.37 -23.69 -16.85
C HIS A 62 -6.64 -24.47 -16.58
N GLY A 63 -7.68 -24.32 -17.44
CA GLY A 63 -8.98 -24.98 -17.24
C GLY A 63 -9.63 -24.60 -15.92
N ASP A 64 -10.14 -25.60 -15.21
CA ASP A 64 -10.82 -25.42 -13.92
C ASP A 64 -9.88 -24.92 -12.80
N ASP A 65 -8.56 -25.10 -12.96
CA ASP A 65 -7.54 -24.64 -12.00
C ASP A 65 -7.01 -23.23 -12.27
N VAL A 66 -7.71 -22.42 -13.04
CA VAL A 66 -7.23 -21.09 -13.50
C VAL A 66 -6.80 -20.18 -12.34
N GLU A 67 -7.57 -20.10 -11.26
CA GLU A 67 -7.23 -19.25 -10.11
C GLU A 67 -5.98 -19.75 -9.39
N THR A 68 -5.92 -21.03 -9.07
CA THR A 68 -4.76 -21.65 -8.42
C THR A 68 -3.51 -21.58 -9.28
N GLY A 69 -3.64 -21.84 -10.58
CA GLY A 69 -2.55 -21.73 -11.55
C GLY A 69 -1.98 -20.32 -11.62
N PHE A 70 -2.85 -19.33 -11.71
CA PHE A 70 -2.45 -17.92 -11.71
C PHE A 70 -1.84 -17.49 -10.39
N LEU A 71 -2.39 -17.85 -9.22
CA LEU A 71 -1.82 -17.53 -7.92
C LEU A 71 -0.40 -18.07 -7.75
N LYS A 72 -0.14 -19.28 -8.21
CA LYS A 72 1.23 -19.87 -8.21
C LYS A 72 2.19 -19.10 -9.12
N LYS A 73 1.71 -18.60 -10.26
CA LYS A 73 2.51 -17.76 -11.16
C LYS A 73 2.78 -16.39 -10.55
N LEU A 74 1.75 -15.73 -10.02
CA LEU A 74 1.84 -14.46 -9.31
C LEU A 74 2.83 -14.55 -8.14
N TYR A 75 2.74 -15.60 -7.32
CA TYR A 75 3.66 -15.82 -6.19
C TYR A 75 5.11 -15.83 -6.66
N ARG A 76 5.43 -16.61 -7.69
CA ARG A 76 6.79 -16.70 -8.24
C ARG A 76 7.29 -15.36 -8.80
N ASP A 77 6.43 -14.60 -9.48
CA ASP A 77 6.82 -13.30 -10.03
C ASP A 77 7.05 -12.26 -8.93
N LEU A 78 6.22 -12.27 -7.88
CA LEU A 78 6.40 -11.42 -6.70
C LEU A 78 7.69 -11.73 -5.95
N ASP A 79 8.05 -13.00 -5.81
CA ASP A 79 9.30 -13.40 -5.16
C ASP A 79 10.53 -13.02 -6.00
N THR A 80 10.43 -13.15 -7.32
CA THR A 80 11.54 -12.88 -8.23
C THR A 80 11.75 -11.38 -8.45
N HIS A 81 10.70 -10.68 -8.83
CA HIS A 81 10.76 -9.30 -9.29
C HIS A 81 10.31 -8.28 -8.23
N GLY A 82 9.48 -8.70 -7.29
CA GLY A 82 8.89 -7.84 -6.26
C GLY A 82 7.62 -7.12 -6.70
N MET A 83 6.88 -6.63 -5.71
CA MET A 83 5.56 -6.00 -5.89
C MET A 83 5.59 -4.76 -6.79
N LEU A 84 6.60 -3.89 -6.61
CA LEU A 84 6.72 -2.66 -7.40
C LEU A 84 6.88 -2.96 -8.89
N TYR A 85 7.67 -3.98 -9.23
CA TYR A 85 7.83 -4.43 -10.62
C TYR A 85 6.50 -4.97 -11.17
N VAL A 86 5.83 -5.81 -10.40
CA VAL A 86 4.55 -6.42 -10.80
C VAL A 86 3.47 -5.37 -11.03
N PHE A 87 3.37 -4.33 -10.18
CA PHE A 87 2.46 -3.22 -10.44
C PHE A 87 2.77 -2.46 -11.73
N ARG A 88 4.05 -2.23 -12.04
CA ARG A 88 4.46 -1.41 -13.19
C ARG A 88 4.53 -2.16 -14.51
N HIS A 89 4.81 -3.45 -14.49
CA HIS A 89 5.07 -4.23 -15.71
C HIS A 89 4.07 -5.37 -15.91
N GLY A 90 3.25 -5.66 -14.89
CA GLY A 90 2.29 -6.77 -14.95
C GLY A 90 2.94 -8.15 -14.88
N ILE A 91 2.20 -9.14 -15.33
CA ILE A 91 2.57 -10.56 -15.31
C ILE A 91 2.37 -11.15 -16.70
N VAL A 92 3.35 -11.93 -17.15
CA VAL A 92 3.21 -12.72 -18.37
C VAL A 92 3.04 -14.19 -17.98
N ASP A 93 1.85 -14.71 -18.22
CA ASP A 93 1.52 -16.13 -18.10
C ASP A 93 1.06 -16.65 -19.46
N ALA A 94 2.01 -16.82 -20.36
CA ALA A 94 1.79 -17.07 -21.78
C ALA A 94 0.67 -18.09 -22.05
N PRO A 95 -0.29 -17.79 -22.95
CA PRO A 95 -0.27 -16.64 -23.88
C PRO A 95 -0.87 -15.33 -23.33
N ALA A 96 -1.27 -15.28 -22.06
CA ALA A 96 -1.86 -14.10 -21.44
C ALA A 96 -0.78 -13.10 -20.96
N LYS A 97 -1.11 -11.80 -21.07
CA LYS A 97 -0.34 -10.68 -20.50
C LYS A 97 -1.29 -9.83 -19.66
N LEU A 98 -1.07 -9.79 -18.36
CA LEU A 98 -1.96 -9.14 -17.41
C LEU A 98 -1.30 -7.92 -16.77
N SER A 99 -1.95 -6.78 -16.85
CA SER A 99 -1.59 -5.62 -16.03
C SER A 99 -2.13 -5.82 -14.62
N MET A 100 -1.29 -5.56 -13.61
CA MET A 100 -1.72 -5.70 -12.22
C MET A 100 -2.15 -4.35 -11.61
N CYS A 101 -1.89 -3.25 -12.32
CA CYS A 101 -2.33 -1.91 -12.00
C CYS A 101 -2.38 -1.06 -13.27
N PHE A 102 -3.35 -0.17 -13.38
CA PHE A 102 -3.42 0.85 -14.43
C PHE A 102 -3.12 2.21 -13.82
N PHE A 103 -2.16 2.93 -14.39
CA PHE A 103 -1.79 4.25 -13.92
C PHE A 103 -2.53 5.36 -14.67
N LYS A 104 -2.69 6.51 -14.00
CA LYS A 104 -3.39 7.65 -14.57
C LYS A 104 -2.64 8.16 -15.81
N PRO A 105 -3.30 8.30 -16.97
CA PRO A 105 -2.65 8.80 -18.17
C PRO A 105 -2.24 10.26 -17.99
N ALA A 106 -1.11 10.65 -18.61
CA ALA A 106 -0.59 12.02 -18.52
C ALA A 106 -1.51 13.06 -19.18
N SER A 107 -2.35 12.65 -20.12
CA SER A 107 -3.35 13.53 -20.75
C SER A 107 -4.72 12.85 -20.77
N GLY A 108 -5.79 13.64 -20.61
CA GLY A 108 -7.17 13.16 -20.70
C GLY A 108 -7.62 12.75 -22.10
N MET A 109 -6.76 12.84 -23.13
CA MET A 109 -7.09 12.52 -24.51
C MET A 109 -7.21 11.01 -24.78
N ASN A 110 -6.60 10.16 -23.96
CA ASN A 110 -6.71 8.70 -24.10
C ASN A 110 -7.83 8.15 -23.21
N GLN A 111 -9.05 8.16 -23.72
CA GLN A 111 -10.24 7.68 -23.02
C GLN A 111 -10.14 6.19 -22.61
N THR A 112 -9.49 5.34 -23.42
CA THR A 112 -9.30 3.92 -23.10
C THR A 112 -8.41 3.76 -21.87
N SER A 113 -7.29 4.48 -21.81
CA SER A 113 -6.41 4.44 -20.64
C SER A 113 -7.07 5.01 -19.38
N GLN A 114 -7.90 6.05 -19.52
CA GLN A 114 -8.67 6.59 -18.41
C GLN A 114 -9.72 5.56 -17.91
N ALA A 115 -10.45 4.91 -18.82
CA ALA A 115 -11.42 3.88 -18.46
C ALA A 115 -10.76 2.67 -17.76
N LEU A 116 -9.56 2.28 -18.18
CA LEU A 116 -8.79 1.24 -17.49
C LEU A 116 -8.31 1.70 -16.11
N TYR A 117 -7.86 2.95 -15.98
CA TYR A 117 -7.48 3.52 -14.69
C TYR A 117 -8.61 3.47 -13.66
N GLU A 118 -9.85 3.78 -14.09
CA GLU A 118 -11.03 3.73 -13.22
C GLU A 118 -11.37 2.30 -12.75
N LYS A 119 -10.94 1.27 -13.50
CA LYS A 119 -11.12 -0.14 -13.11
C LYS A 119 -10.26 -0.58 -11.92
N ASN A 120 -9.24 0.21 -11.52
CA ASN A 120 -8.49 -0.13 -10.31
C ASN A 120 -9.40 -0.16 -9.09
N ILE A 121 -9.27 -1.20 -8.31
CA ILE A 121 -9.96 -1.42 -7.04
C ILE A 121 -8.98 -1.20 -5.91
N LEU A 122 -9.13 -0.10 -5.18
CA LEU A 122 -8.42 0.09 -3.92
C LEU A 122 -9.32 -0.38 -2.77
N SER A 123 -8.75 -1.11 -1.82
CA SER A 123 -9.51 -1.55 -0.65
C SER A 123 -8.73 -1.37 0.65
N ILE A 124 -9.48 -1.10 1.71
CA ILE A 124 -9.00 -1.06 3.09
C ILE A 124 -9.58 -2.24 3.85
N THR A 125 -8.71 -3.03 4.48
CA THR A 125 -9.12 -4.17 5.31
C THR A 125 -8.51 -4.02 6.69
N ARG A 126 -9.36 -4.07 7.73
CA ARG A 126 -8.92 -4.00 9.12
C ARG A 126 -8.73 -5.38 9.70
N GLN A 127 -7.83 -5.49 10.70
CA GLN A 127 -7.56 -6.70 11.48
C GLN A 127 -7.28 -7.90 10.58
N VAL A 128 -6.28 -7.75 9.68
CA VAL A 128 -5.90 -8.81 8.74
C VAL A 128 -5.01 -9.83 9.43
N HIS A 129 -5.53 -11.01 9.67
CA HIS A 129 -4.75 -12.16 10.14
C HIS A 129 -3.87 -12.69 9.01
N TYR A 130 -2.58 -12.41 9.08
CA TYR A 130 -1.66 -12.61 7.94
C TYR A 130 -0.79 -13.88 8.06
N SER A 131 -0.62 -14.40 9.27
CA SER A 131 0.28 -15.53 9.51
C SER A 131 -0.42 -16.87 9.31
N LEU A 132 0.33 -17.85 8.80
CA LEU A 132 -0.07 -19.26 8.81
C LEU A 132 0.30 -19.98 10.13
N LYS A 133 1.09 -19.32 11.01
CA LYS A 133 1.66 -19.92 12.23
C LYS A 133 0.93 -19.47 13.50
N ASN A 134 0.29 -18.32 13.45
CA ASN A 134 -0.40 -17.72 14.59
C ASN A 134 -1.57 -16.85 14.15
N GLU A 135 -2.31 -16.30 15.11
CA GLU A 135 -3.45 -15.41 14.84
C GLU A 135 -3.10 -13.92 14.96
N ASN A 136 -1.83 -13.55 14.79
CA ASN A 136 -1.45 -12.16 14.75
C ASN A 136 -2.13 -11.43 13.59
N SER A 137 -2.63 -10.22 13.86
CA SER A 137 -3.25 -9.37 12.87
C SER A 137 -2.51 -8.03 12.72
N ILE A 138 -2.62 -7.42 11.56
CA ILE A 138 -2.26 -6.03 11.30
C ILE A 138 -3.53 -5.19 11.40
N ASP A 139 -3.46 -4.02 12.06
CA ASP A 139 -4.62 -3.17 12.30
C ASP A 139 -5.29 -2.74 11.00
N VAL A 140 -4.51 -2.27 10.02
CA VAL A 140 -5.00 -1.90 8.69
C VAL A 140 -4.03 -2.36 7.61
N VAL A 141 -4.58 -2.97 6.55
CA VAL A 141 -3.86 -3.26 5.31
C VAL A 141 -4.59 -2.61 4.13
N LEU A 142 -3.83 -1.91 3.31
CA LEU A 142 -4.32 -1.32 2.06
C LEU A 142 -3.93 -2.21 0.88
N PHE A 143 -4.86 -2.36 -0.05
CA PHE A 143 -4.67 -3.19 -1.24
C PHE A 143 -4.95 -2.38 -2.51
N ILE A 144 -4.20 -2.70 -3.56
CA ILE A 144 -4.47 -2.30 -4.95
C ILE A 144 -4.80 -3.56 -5.73
N ASN A 145 -6.02 -3.67 -6.25
CA ASN A 145 -6.46 -4.81 -7.06
C ASN A 145 -6.24 -6.17 -6.35
N GLY A 146 -6.49 -6.23 -5.04
CA GLY A 146 -6.28 -7.41 -4.21
C GLY A 146 -4.83 -7.67 -3.79
N LEU A 147 -3.85 -6.89 -4.27
CA LEU A 147 -2.45 -6.98 -3.87
C LEU A 147 -2.14 -6.01 -2.72
N PRO A 148 -1.52 -6.45 -1.61
CA PRO A 148 -1.24 -5.58 -0.48
C PRO A 148 -0.15 -4.57 -0.83
N VAL A 149 -0.35 -3.31 -0.47
CA VAL A 149 0.58 -2.23 -0.79
C VAL A 149 1.17 -1.55 0.45
N ALA A 150 0.37 -1.40 1.50
CA ALA A 150 0.80 -0.75 2.74
C ALA A 150 0.15 -1.41 3.96
N THR A 151 0.86 -1.39 5.09
CA THR A 151 0.32 -1.78 6.40
C THR A 151 0.39 -0.60 7.36
N LEU A 152 -0.57 -0.50 8.28
CA LEU A 152 -0.58 0.47 9.35
C LEU A 152 -0.76 -0.26 10.69
N GLU A 153 0.10 0.04 11.66
CA GLU A 153 -0.07 -0.27 13.08
C GLU A 153 -0.44 1.03 13.79
N LEU A 154 -1.55 1.02 14.50
CA LEU A 154 -2.18 2.20 15.04
C LEU A 154 -2.13 2.21 16.57
N LYS A 155 -1.82 3.36 17.15
CA LYS A 155 -1.87 3.58 18.59
C LYS A 155 -2.59 4.88 18.90
N ASN A 156 -3.18 4.93 20.09
CA ASN A 156 -3.88 6.14 20.53
C ASN A 156 -3.31 6.62 21.88
N PRO A 157 -2.66 7.79 21.94
CA PRO A 157 -2.10 8.34 23.18
C PRO A 157 -3.10 8.44 24.33
N ALA A 158 -4.38 8.59 24.02
CA ALA A 158 -5.43 8.58 25.05
C ALA A 158 -5.61 7.22 25.74
N THR A 159 -4.92 6.16 25.25
CA THR A 159 -4.84 4.83 25.90
C THR A 159 -3.52 4.61 26.62
N GLY A 160 -2.62 5.62 26.62
CA GLY A 160 -1.25 5.51 27.14
C GLY A 160 -0.26 4.86 26.18
N GLN A 161 -0.65 4.62 24.92
CA GLN A 161 0.20 4.06 23.89
C GLN A 161 0.44 5.09 22.78
N THR A 162 1.70 5.19 22.35
CA THR A 162 2.14 6.15 21.34
C THR A 162 2.68 5.44 20.09
N VAL A 163 3.10 6.22 19.11
CA VAL A 163 3.77 5.72 17.90
C VAL A 163 4.98 4.84 18.21
N GLU A 164 5.65 5.04 19.35
CA GLU A 164 6.75 4.17 19.79
C GLU A 164 6.27 2.74 20.06
N ASN A 165 5.08 2.56 20.61
CA ASN A 165 4.48 1.24 20.79
C ASN A 165 4.16 0.58 19.45
N ALA A 166 3.66 1.34 18.45
CA ALA A 166 3.43 0.83 17.10
C ALA A 166 4.74 0.39 16.41
N LYS A 167 5.82 1.18 16.55
CA LYS A 167 7.15 0.79 16.06
C LYS A 167 7.68 -0.46 16.76
N HIS A 168 7.54 -0.54 18.08
CA HIS A 168 7.91 -1.73 18.84
C HIS A 168 7.14 -2.97 18.42
N GLN A 169 5.87 -2.84 18.08
CA GLN A 169 5.05 -3.93 17.58
C GLN A 169 5.60 -4.49 16.27
N TYR A 170 5.97 -3.63 15.32
CA TYR A 170 6.68 -4.05 14.09
C TYR A 170 8.04 -4.70 14.38
N MET A 171 8.80 -4.18 15.33
CA MET A 171 10.15 -4.68 15.65
C MET A 171 10.13 -6.03 16.36
N LYS A 172 9.16 -6.27 17.25
CA LYS A 172 9.19 -7.43 18.17
C LYS A 172 8.14 -8.48 17.82
N ASP A 173 6.94 -8.05 17.42
CA ASP A 173 5.79 -8.93 17.30
C ASP A 173 5.47 -9.31 15.84
N ARG A 174 6.16 -8.67 14.88
CA ARG A 174 5.98 -8.90 13.45
C ARG A 174 7.22 -9.55 12.85
N ASP A 175 7.13 -10.87 12.55
CA ASP A 175 8.24 -11.58 11.90
C ASP A 175 8.41 -11.09 10.45
N PRO A 176 9.56 -10.47 10.09
CA PRO A 176 9.80 -9.98 8.73
C PRO A 176 9.87 -11.09 7.67
N ARG A 177 9.89 -12.36 8.08
CA ARG A 177 9.85 -13.53 7.18
C ARG A 177 8.42 -13.94 6.82
N GLU A 178 7.42 -13.41 7.51
CA GLU A 178 6.02 -13.60 7.11
C GLU A 178 5.76 -12.95 5.76
N LEU A 179 4.99 -13.62 4.90
CA LEU A 179 4.87 -13.26 3.50
C LEU A 179 4.38 -11.83 3.27
N LEU A 180 3.35 -11.40 4.02
CA LEU A 180 2.81 -10.02 3.95
C LEU A 180 3.89 -8.96 4.24
N LEU A 181 4.83 -9.29 5.13
CA LEU A 181 5.83 -8.36 5.69
C LEU A 181 7.19 -8.48 4.99
N SER A 182 7.33 -9.47 4.09
CA SER A 182 8.61 -9.77 3.47
C SER A 182 9.02 -8.67 2.49
N PHE A 183 10.26 -8.21 2.63
CA PHE A 183 10.82 -7.08 1.87
C PHE A 183 10.62 -7.25 0.36
N LYS A 184 10.15 -6.22 -0.30
CA LYS A 184 9.84 -6.07 -1.73
C LYS A 184 8.78 -7.02 -2.30
N SER A 185 8.52 -8.18 -1.68
CA SER A 185 7.65 -9.21 -2.25
C SER A 185 6.16 -8.91 -2.09
N ARG A 186 5.77 -8.14 -1.07
CA ARG A 186 4.37 -7.78 -0.80
C ARG A 186 4.27 -6.28 -0.50
N CYS A 187 4.04 -5.89 0.74
CA CYS A 187 3.89 -4.47 1.08
C CYS A 187 5.12 -3.66 0.71
N LEU A 188 4.89 -2.46 0.18
CA LEU A 188 5.94 -1.52 -0.21
C LEU A 188 6.35 -0.62 0.95
N VAL A 189 5.46 -0.43 1.92
CA VAL A 189 5.66 0.45 3.07
C VAL A 189 4.86 -0.02 4.29
N HIS A 190 5.41 0.21 5.48
CA HIS A 190 4.80 -0.06 6.78
C HIS A 190 4.78 1.23 7.58
N PHE A 191 3.61 1.65 8.01
CA PHE A 191 3.40 2.86 8.79
C PHE A 191 3.11 2.53 10.26
N ALA A 192 3.85 3.15 11.17
CA ALA A 192 3.53 3.25 12.59
C ALA A 192 2.88 4.62 12.82
N VAL A 193 1.67 4.66 13.36
CA VAL A 193 0.84 5.87 13.40
C VAL A 193 0.19 6.00 14.78
N ASP A 194 0.21 7.22 15.31
CA ASP A 194 -0.70 7.63 16.35
C ASP A 194 -1.43 8.92 15.94
N THR A 195 -2.14 9.57 16.86
CA THR A 195 -2.90 10.79 16.57
C THR A 195 -2.02 12.00 16.27
N ASP A 196 -0.74 11.95 16.64
CA ASP A 196 0.19 13.08 16.58
C ASP A 196 1.32 12.89 15.57
N GLU A 197 1.83 11.64 15.40
CA GLU A 197 3.00 11.34 14.58
C GLU A 197 2.80 10.15 13.64
N VAL A 198 3.50 10.21 12.50
CA VAL A 198 3.61 9.11 11.53
C VAL A 198 5.08 8.77 11.33
N TRP A 199 5.40 7.48 11.42
CA TRP A 199 6.71 6.93 11.08
C TRP A 199 6.53 5.81 10.05
N MET A 200 7.50 5.64 9.17
CA MET A 200 7.44 4.62 8.13
C MET A 200 8.74 3.82 8.03
N THR A 201 8.62 2.61 7.53
CA THR A 201 9.73 1.80 7.04
C THR A 201 9.32 1.06 5.78
N THR A 202 10.27 0.78 4.91
CA THR A 202 10.05 -0.07 3.72
C THR A 202 10.63 -1.47 3.88
N LYS A 203 11.32 -1.71 5.02
CA LYS A 203 11.96 -3.00 5.30
C LYS A 203 11.93 -3.27 6.80
N LEU A 204 11.26 -4.33 7.17
CA LEU A 204 11.32 -4.85 8.53
C LEU A 204 12.56 -5.73 8.70
N ASP A 205 13.26 -5.58 9.82
CA ASP A 205 14.47 -6.33 10.18
C ASP A 205 14.50 -6.62 11.70
N GLY A 206 13.35 -7.02 12.24
CA GLY A 206 13.17 -7.23 13.66
C GLY A 206 13.56 -5.99 14.47
N ILE A 207 14.35 -6.17 15.52
CA ILE A 207 14.81 -5.08 16.39
C ILE A 207 15.69 -4.05 15.67
N ASN A 208 16.28 -4.41 14.54
CA ASN A 208 17.12 -3.51 13.73
C ASN A 208 16.30 -2.71 12.70
N THR A 209 14.99 -2.83 12.70
CA THR A 209 14.11 -2.07 11.80
C THR A 209 14.34 -0.57 11.98
N TYR A 210 14.66 0.11 10.89
CA TYR A 210 14.88 1.55 10.87
C TYR A 210 13.63 2.27 10.39
N PHE A 211 13.06 3.11 11.24
CA PHE A 211 11.92 3.95 10.93
C PHE A 211 12.34 5.37 10.57
N LEU A 212 11.72 5.94 9.56
CA LEU A 212 11.87 7.32 9.14
C LEU A 212 10.62 8.13 9.52
N PRO A 213 10.75 9.36 10.03
CA PRO A 213 9.60 10.22 10.24
C PRO A 213 8.94 10.57 8.90
N PHE A 214 7.61 10.50 8.88
CA PHE A 214 6.79 10.88 7.73
C PHE A 214 5.91 12.10 8.05
N ASN A 215 6.34 12.96 8.95
CA ASN A 215 5.61 14.12 9.44
C ASN A 215 5.72 15.32 8.48
N LYS A 216 4.69 16.19 8.50
CA LYS A 216 4.66 17.44 7.71
C LYS A 216 5.74 18.44 8.14
N GLY A 217 6.16 18.40 9.40
CA GLY A 217 6.90 19.45 10.06
C GLY A 217 5.95 20.51 10.69
N ASN A 218 6.40 21.19 11.71
CA ASN A 218 5.63 22.21 12.40
C ASN A 218 6.48 23.46 12.65
N ASN A 219 6.19 24.56 11.97
CA ASN A 219 6.91 25.84 12.09
C ASN A 219 8.44 25.70 11.98
N GLY A 220 8.91 24.93 11.01
CA GLY A 220 10.34 24.64 10.83
C GLY A 220 10.91 23.57 11.78
N GLY A 221 10.10 23.01 12.67
CA GLY A 221 10.45 21.96 13.62
C GLY A 221 9.87 20.58 13.26
N LYS A 222 10.00 19.65 14.18
CA LYS A 222 9.48 18.27 14.08
C LYS A 222 7.98 18.21 14.33
N GLY A 223 7.36 17.09 13.96
CA GLY A 223 5.96 16.76 14.24
C GLY A 223 5.00 17.29 13.18
N ASN A 224 3.73 17.39 13.53
CA ASN A 224 2.66 17.80 12.64
C ASN A 224 1.94 19.04 13.22
N PRO A 225 1.51 20.00 12.37
CA PRO A 225 0.70 21.12 12.83
C PRO A 225 -0.69 20.63 13.26
N VAL A 226 -1.38 21.43 14.05
CA VAL A 226 -2.82 21.24 14.24
C VAL A 226 -3.48 21.53 12.89
N GLY A 227 -4.03 20.49 12.26
CA GLY A 227 -4.70 20.58 10.96
C GLY A 227 -6.20 20.85 11.09
N SER A 228 -6.88 20.91 9.95
CA SER A 228 -8.34 20.99 9.86
C SER A 228 -9.03 19.63 10.12
N GLY A 229 -8.28 18.52 10.09
CA GLY A 229 -8.79 17.19 10.38
C GLY A 229 -8.91 16.89 11.88
N THR A 230 -9.52 15.75 12.20
CA THR A 230 -9.74 15.30 13.58
C THR A 230 -8.42 15.05 14.31
N TYR A 231 -7.40 14.57 13.59
CA TYR A 231 -6.07 14.27 14.14
C TYR A 231 -4.96 14.99 13.38
N ARG A 232 -3.84 15.25 14.03
CA ARG A 232 -2.66 15.85 13.39
C ARG A 232 -2.11 15.00 12.25
N THR A 233 -2.38 13.69 12.29
CA THR A 233 -1.95 12.69 11.31
C THR A 233 -2.96 12.44 10.19
N SER A 234 -4.10 13.16 10.18
CA SER A 234 -5.17 12.97 9.17
C SER A 234 -4.68 13.12 7.73
N TYR A 235 -3.67 13.95 7.48
CA TYR A 235 -3.09 14.12 6.14
C TYR A 235 -2.62 12.78 5.53
N LEU A 236 -2.28 11.77 6.35
CA LEU A 236 -1.85 10.47 5.82
C LEU A 236 -2.96 9.83 4.99
N TRP A 237 -4.19 9.81 5.48
CA TRP A 237 -5.32 9.23 4.76
C TRP A 237 -6.14 10.24 3.95
N ASP A 238 -6.14 11.52 4.32
CA ASP A 238 -6.87 12.56 3.61
C ASP A 238 -6.11 13.09 2.38
N GLU A 239 -4.77 12.92 2.30
CA GLU A 239 -3.95 13.44 1.21
C GLU A 239 -3.06 12.35 0.57
N VAL A 240 -2.31 11.59 1.39
CA VAL A 240 -1.22 10.71 0.89
C VAL A 240 -1.75 9.38 0.38
N LEU A 241 -2.66 8.75 1.13
CA LEU A 241 -3.18 7.42 0.83
C LEU A 241 -4.46 7.44 -0.04
N GLN A 242 -4.92 8.60 -0.49
CA GLN A 242 -6.00 8.73 -1.47
C GLN A 242 -5.66 7.97 -2.76
N LYS A 243 -6.65 7.41 -3.46
CA LYS A 243 -6.48 6.59 -4.68
C LYS A 243 -5.49 7.19 -5.67
N ASP A 244 -5.76 8.40 -6.13
CA ASP A 244 -4.92 9.08 -7.13
C ASP A 244 -3.49 9.30 -6.62
N SER A 245 -3.37 9.67 -5.35
CA SER A 245 -2.08 9.94 -4.70
C SER A 245 -1.26 8.67 -4.52
N LEU A 246 -1.86 7.59 -4.01
CA LEU A 246 -1.15 6.33 -3.78
C LEU A 246 -0.71 5.69 -5.10
N LEU A 247 -1.57 5.70 -6.12
CA LEU A 247 -1.22 5.17 -7.44
C LEU A 247 -0.10 5.99 -8.10
N ASP A 248 -0.11 7.31 -7.93
CA ASP A 248 0.97 8.19 -8.36
C ASP A 248 2.30 7.91 -7.64
N ILE A 249 2.24 7.68 -6.32
CA ILE A 249 3.42 7.30 -5.52
C ILE A 249 3.99 5.97 -6.02
N VAL A 250 3.15 4.96 -6.25
CA VAL A 250 3.58 3.66 -6.79
C VAL A 250 4.16 3.81 -8.20
N GLN A 251 3.58 4.66 -9.04
CA GLN A 251 4.05 4.87 -10.41
C GLN A 251 5.41 5.56 -10.47
N ARG A 252 5.59 6.66 -9.73
CA ARG A 252 6.67 7.63 -9.97
C ARG A 252 7.65 7.82 -8.83
N PHE A 253 7.24 7.64 -7.57
CA PHE A 253 8.05 8.06 -6.43
C PHE A 253 8.81 6.92 -5.76
N ILE A 254 8.26 5.70 -5.76
CA ILE A 254 8.95 4.56 -5.15
C ILE A 254 10.04 4.05 -6.06
N HIS A 255 11.22 3.81 -5.50
CA HIS A 255 12.35 3.23 -6.21
C HIS A 255 12.96 2.08 -5.44
N LEU A 256 13.24 0.96 -6.13
CA LEU A 256 14.02 -0.14 -5.58
C LEU A 256 15.47 0.01 -6.05
N GLN A 257 16.36 0.28 -5.10
CA GLN A 257 17.79 0.30 -5.33
C GLN A 257 18.35 -1.07 -4.96
N GLU A 258 18.60 -1.91 -5.96
CA GLU A 258 19.14 -3.24 -5.76
C GLU A 258 20.66 -3.22 -5.63
N ASP A 259 21.18 -3.83 -4.57
CA ASP A 259 22.59 -4.18 -4.48
C ASP A 259 22.77 -5.60 -5.04
N LYS A 260 23.26 -5.69 -6.28
CA LYS A 260 23.48 -6.97 -6.97
C LYS A 260 24.54 -7.85 -6.30
N LYS A 261 25.48 -7.25 -5.57
CA LYS A 261 26.55 -7.97 -4.85
C LYS A 261 26.08 -8.48 -3.50
N ASN A 262 25.19 -7.72 -2.85
CA ASN A 262 24.61 -8.08 -1.56
C ASN A 262 23.11 -7.73 -1.51
N PRO A 263 22.23 -8.65 -1.92
CA PRO A 263 20.78 -8.42 -1.95
C PRO A 263 20.19 -7.95 -0.59
N LYS A 264 20.84 -8.30 0.53
CA LYS A 264 20.42 -7.83 1.86
C LYS A 264 20.59 -6.31 2.04
N LYS A 265 21.48 -5.68 1.26
CA LYS A 265 21.69 -4.23 1.25
C LYS A 265 20.76 -3.50 0.29
N SER A 266 19.93 -4.21 -0.46
CA SER A 266 18.92 -3.56 -1.29
C SER A 266 17.97 -2.75 -0.44
N VAL A 267 17.61 -1.56 -0.93
CA VAL A 267 16.77 -0.59 -0.24
C VAL A 267 15.61 -0.18 -1.15
N MET A 268 14.41 -0.18 -0.62
CA MET A 268 13.29 0.46 -1.27
C MET A 268 13.13 1.87 -0.72
N ILE A 269 13.15 2.85 -1.60
CA ILE A 269 12.99 4.27 -1.26
C ILE A 269 11.52 4.61 -1.44
N PHE A 270 10.86 4.96 -0.35
CA PHE A 270 9.56 5.60 -0.33
C PHE A 270 9.77 7.09 -0.06
N PRO A 271 9.08 8.03 -0.73
CA PRO A 271 9.33 9.45 -0.53
C PRO A 271 8.99 9.85 0.91
N ARG A 272 9.75 10.74 1.51
CA ARG A 272 9.35 11.43 2.75
C ARG A 272 8.25 12.44 2.42
N TYR A 273 7.43 12.80 3.41
CA TYR A 273 6.34 13.73 3.17
C TYR A 273 6.78 15.02 2.47
N HIS A 274 7.83 15.69 2.96
CA HIS A 274 8.32 16.93 2.38
C HIS A 274 8.86 16.77 0.94
N GLN A 275 9.42 15.61 0.58
CA GLN A 275 9.86 15.32 -0.79
C GLN A 275 8.66 15.19 -1.73
N LEU A 276 7.63 14.47 -1.28
CA LEU A 276 6.37 14.33 -2.01
C LEU A 276 5.68 15.68 -2.21
N ASP A 277 5.56 16.48 -1.15
CA ASP A 277 4.92 17.80 -1.16
C ASP A 277 5.65 18.78 -2.09
N VAL A 278 6.98 18.88 -1.98
CA VAL A 278 7.79 19.77 -2.82
C VAL A 278 7.67 19.41 -4.30
N VAL A 279 7.81 18.12 -4.64
CA VAL A 279 7.71 17.70 -6.06
C VAL A 279 6.33 18.00 -6.62
N ARG A 280 5.26 17.74 -5.85
CA ARG A 280 3.90 18.02 -6.28
C ARG A 280 3.63 19.51 -6.48
N LYS A 281 4.12 20.35 -5.57
CA LYS A 281 4.02 21.81 -5.69
C LYS A 281 4.77 22.32 -6.91
N LEU A 282 5.98 21.83 -7.15
CA LEU A 282 6.76 22.21 -8.35
C LEU A 282 6.06 21.78 -9.64
N VAL A 283 5.51 20.56 -9.68
CA VAL A 283 4.77 20.09 -10.86
C VAL A 283 3.51 20.95 -11.08
N ALA A 284 2.75 21.28 -10.03
CA ALA A 284 1.58 22.14 -10.12
C ALA A 284 1.94 23.53 -10.62
N ASP A 285 3.01 24.13 -10.10
CA ASP A 285 3.51 25.46 -10.50
C ASP A 285 3.91 25.48 -11.98
N VAL A 286 4.61 24.42 -12.46
CA VAL A 286 4.97 24.28 -13.89
C VAL A 286 3.73 24.16 -14.77
N TYR A 287 2.69 23.45 -14.33
CA TYR A 287 1.43 23.35 -15.08
C TYR A 287 0.69 24.68 -15.16
N GLU A 288 0.73 25.48 -14.10
CA GLU A 288 0.02 26.76 -14.02
C GLU A 288 0.80 27.91 -14.72
N HIS A 289 2.11 27.97 -14.53
CA HIS A 289 2.94 29.10 -14.96
C HIS A 289 3.93 28.77 -16.10
N GLY A 290 4.00 27.50 -16.52
CA GLY A 290 4.98 27.02 -17.48
C GLY A 290 6.38 26.82 -16.89
N THR A 291 7.30 26.31 -17.70
CA THR A 291 8.71 26.18 -17.31
C THR A 291 9.31 27.58 -17.23
N GLY A 292 9.70 28.00 -16.03
CA GLY A 292 10.39 29.28 -15.82
C GLY A 292 11.61 29.42 -16.72
N ARG A 293 11.88 30.66 -17.17
CA ARG A 293 13.08 31.04 -17.89
C ARG A 293 14.20 31.30 -16.92
#